data_5a604f2dd4de6494c9c8c38e0f9da8d0
#
_entry.id   5a604f2dd4de6494c9c8c38e0f9da8d0
#
_cell.length_a   1.000
_cell.length_b   1.000
_cell.length_c   1.000
_cell.angle_alpha   90.00
_cell.angle_beta   90.00
_cell.angle_gamma   90.00
#
_symmetry.space_group_name_H-M   'P 1'
#
loop_
_entity.id
_entity.type
_entity.pdbx_description
1 polymer ?
#
loop_
_entity_poly.entity_id
_entity_poly.type
_entity_poly.pdbx_seq_one_letter_code
_entity_poly.pdbx_strand_id
1 'polypeptide(L)'
;MLLRSLLALALLAPLSQAQPPGIIIDTDAGSDDFLAIAFLLSHPSVHIDAITIANGLAHVDAGARNLTRLVELSGRTNLPVFAGRPTPLKGSAEFPREWRKTSDDLPGVALPPSSRPPARKTAADYLIEYLKDQKHRVRILALGPLTNLAEALEREPSVAGSIQEIVIMGGAIQVPGNLGDGGLFQTNNKTAEWNIFVDPYAARIVFHSRIPILLVPLDATNKVPIDLAFLRDFQAHGVSPLGRVAAQVLETDRESIVGHYFYAWDPLAAVALLHPEVVKSSRLHIDILQDAPEEGRTVQTPDSPNAEVAMDADAARFRKIFLQAFK
;
A
#
# COMPACT_ATOMS: atom_id res chain seq x y z
N MET A 1 12.87 73.87 -5.46
CA MET A 1 13.50 72.51 -5.43
C MET A 1 12.46 71.53 -4.90
N LEU A 2 11.77 70.81 -5.76
CA LEU A 2 10.77 69.81 -5.39
C LEU A 2 11.42 68.44 -5.49
N LEU A 3 11.61 67.78 -4.34
CA LEU A 3 12.10 66.41 -4.22
C LEU A 3 10.96 65.45 -4.58
N ARG A 4 11.05 64.73 -5.69
CA ARG A 4 10.13 63.63 -6.07
C ARG A 4 10.64 62.33 -5.41
N SER A 5 9.92 61.87 -4.38
CA SER A 5 10.14 60.55 -3.78
C SER A 5 9.54 59.51 -4.70
N LEU A 6 10.37 58.66 -5.32
CA LEU A 6 9.96 57.44 -6.05
C LEU A 6 9.68 56.33 -5.03
N LEU A 7 8.42 56.00 -4.87
CA LEU A 7 8.00 54.82 -4.08
C LEU A 7 8.17 53.57 -5.00
N ALA A 8 9.18 52.75 -4.72
CA ALA A 8 9.35 51.46 -5.38
C ALA A 8 8.36 50.45 -4.79
N LEU A 9 7.33 50.11 -5.58
CA LEU A 9 6.37 49.08 -5.26
C LEU A 9 7.03 47.71 -5.55
N ALA A 10 7.54 47.03 -4.52
CA ALA A 10 8.03 45.66 -4.65
C ALA A 10 6.82 44.73 -4.87
N LEU A 11 6.64 44.27 -6.08
CA LEU A 11 5.72 43.18 -6.43
C LEU A 11 6.24 41.86 -5.79
N LEU A 12 5.67 41.48 -4.67
CA LEU A 12 5.81 40.18 -4.08
C LEU A 12 5.10 39.19 -5.04
N ALA A 13 5.87 38.50 -5.88
CA ALA A 13 5.36 37.35 -6.62
C ALA A 13 4.85 36.31 -5.62
N PRO A 14 3.65 35.74 -5.79
CA PRO A 14 3.19 34.67 -4.91
C PRO A 14 4.16 33.49 -5.04
N LEU A 15 4.73 33.06 -3.91
CA LEU A 15 5.44 31.79 -3.85
C LEU A 15 4.46 30.70 -4.27
N SER A 16 4.65 30.17 -5.47
CA SER A 16 3.92 29.00 -5.93
C SER A 16 4.20 27.88 -4.91
N GLN A 17 3.23 27.57 -4.07
CA GLN A 17 3.31 26.39 -3.22
C GLN A 17 3.34 25.21 -4.17
N ALA A 18 4.47 24.50 -4.23
CA ALA A 18 4.56 23.26 -4.99
C ALA A 18 3.45 22.32 -4.48
N GLN A 19 2.66 21.81 -5.41
CA GLN A 19 1.64 20.81 -5.06
C GLN A 19 2.33 19.61 -4.41
N PRO A 20 1.71 19.00 -3.38
CA PRO A 20 2.26 17.78 -2.80
C PRO A 20 2.40 16.72 -3.91
N PRO A 21 3.42 15.86 -3.83
CA PRO A 21 3.62 14.80 -4.82
C PRO A 21 2.38 13.90 -4.90
N GLY A 22 2.04 13.49 -6.11
CA GLY A 22 0.99 12.52 -6.33
C GLY A 22 1.36 11.15 -5.74
N ILE A 23 0.35 10.32 -5.50
CA ILE A 23 0.50 8.98 -4.94
C ILE A 23 -0.01 7.96 -5.95
N ILE A 24 0.81 6.94 -6.24
CA ILE A 24 0.35 5.72 -6.89
C ILE A 24 0.22 4.66 -5.81
N ILE A 25 -0.92 3.97 -5.77
CA ILE A 25 -1.16 2.86 -4.85
C ILE A 25 -1.02 1.56 -5.65
N ASP A 26 -0.04 0.72 -5.29
CA ASP A 26 0.13 -0.63 -5.81
C ASP A 26 -0.33 -1.63 -4.75
N THR A 27 -1.34 -2.44 -5.04
CA THR A 27 -2.16 -3.17 -4.08
C THR A 27 -2.52 -4.54 -4.63
N ASP A 28 -2.74 -5.53 -3.79
CA ASP A 28 -3.30 -6.83 -4.21
C ASP A 28 -4.77 -7.02 -3.83
N ALA A 29 -5.39 -5.92 -3.40
CA ALA A 29 -6.82 -5.79 -3.18
C ALA A 29 -7.41 -6.79 -2.15
N GLY A 30 -6.66 -7.09 -1.10
CA GLY A 30 -7.16 -7.77 0.08
C GLY A 30 -8.05 -6.87 0.94
N SER A 31 -8.57 -7.41 2.03
CA SER A 31 -9.46 -6.69 2.93
C SER A 31 -8.78 -5.49 3.60
N ASP A 32 -7.54 -5.63 4.03
CA ASP A 32 -6.75 -4.57 4.63
C ASP A 32 -6.31 -3.50 3.61
N ASP A 33 -6.07 -3.89 2.35
CA ASP A 33 -5.91 -2.94 1.24
C ASP A 33 -7.14 -2.03 1.09
N PHE A 34 -8.35 -2.61 1.13
CA PHE A 34 -9.58 -1.82 1.08
C PHE A 34 -9.68 -0.81 2.20
N LEU A 35 -9.26 -1.17 3.43
CA LEU A 35 -9.20 -0.26 4.57
C LEU A 35 -8.20 0.88 4.32
N ALA A 36 -6.99 0.55 3.86
CA ALA A 36 -5.93 1.51 3.55
C ALA A 36 -6.33 2.48 2.43
N ILE A 37 -6.90 1.95 1.34
CA ILE A 37 -7.35 2.75 0.19
C ILE A 37 -8.55 3.62 0.57
N ALA A 38 -9.54 3.09 1.31
CA ALA A 38 -10.67 3.87 1.80
C ALA A 38 -10.22 5.02 2.71
N PHE A 39 -9.21 4.77 3.57
CA PHE A 39 -8.58 5.82 4.39
C PHE A 39 -8.03 6.95 3.52
N LEU A 40 -7.21 6.64 2.51
CA LEU A 40 -6.64 7.65 1.62
C LEU A 40 -7.70 8.38 0.78
N LEU A 41 -8.70 7.66 0.28
CA LEU A 41 -9.81 8.23 -0.47
C LEU A 41 -10.68 9.18 0.38
N SER A 42 -10.73 8.97 1.70
CA SER A 42 -11.45 9.83 2.67
C SER A 42 -10.75 11.16 2.93
N HIS A 43 -9.52 11.36 2.43
CA HIS A 43 -8.76 12.60 2.59
C HIS A 43 -8.82 13.45 1.30
N PRO A 44 -9.64 14.51 1.22
CA PRO A 44 -9.81 15.29 -0.01
C PRO A 44 -8.51 15.94 -0.50
N SER A 45 -7.59 16.27 0.40
CA SER A 45 -6.29 16.88 0.08
C SER A 45 -5.24 15.91 -0.44
N VAL A 46 -5.48 14.60 -0.33
CA VAL A 46 -4.57 13.57 -0.84
C VAL A 46 -4.80 13.39 -2.33
N HIS A 47 -3.76 13.63 -3.13
CA HIS A 47 -3.79 13.42 -4.58
C HIS A 47 -3.31 12.02 -4.91
N ILE A 48 -4.23 11.19 -5.44
CA ILE A 48 -3.94 9.84 -5.90
C ILE A 48 -3.97 9.86 -7.42
N ASP A 49 -2.87 9.47 -8.07
CA ASP A 49 -2.72 9.49 -9.52
C ASP A 49 -3.31 8.24 -10.18
N ALA A 50 -3.11 7.08 -9.54
CA ALA A 50 -3.61 5.79 -10.01
C ALA A 50 -3.62 4.75 -8.88
N ILE A 51 -4.37 3.67 -9.14
CA ILE A 51 -4.28 2.41 -8.40
C ILE A 51 -3.84 1.33 -9.39
N THR A 52 -2.82 0.55 -9.04
CA THR A 52 -2.34 -0.61 -9.80
C THR A 52 -2.55 -1.88 -8.98
N ILE A 53 -2.99 -2.95 -9.62
CA ILE A 53 -3.33 -4.21 -8.94
C ILE A 53 -2.24 -5.23 -9.22
N ALA A 54 -1.54 -5.67 -8.19
CA ALA A 54 -0.60 -6.79 -8.23
C ALA A 54 -1.34 -8.12 -8.05
N ASN A 55 -0.72 -9.23 -8.49
CA ASN A 55 -1.23 -10.56 -8.18
C ASN A 55 -0.93 -10.89 -6.72
N GLY A 56 -1.96 -11.15 -5.93
CA GLY A 56 -1.82 -11.48 -4.51
C GLY A 56 -3.12 -12.00 -3.92
N LEU A 57 -3.66 -11.35 -2.89
CA LEU A 57 -4.90 -11.77 -2.22
C LEU A 57 -6.10 -11.80 -3.16
N ALA A 58 -6.28 -10.81 -4.05
CA ALA A 58 -7.28 -10.92 -5.11
C ALA A 58 -6.63 -11.34 -6.44
N HIS A 59 -7.43 -11.95 -7.33
CA HIS A 59 -7.07 -12.00 -8.72
C HIS A 59 -7.12 -10.59 -9.31
N VAL A 60 -6.14 -10.22 -10.15
CA VAL A 60 -5.96 -8.85 -10.64
C VAL A 60 -7.22 -8.26 -11.29
N ASP A 61 -7.99 -9.06 -12.02
CA ASP A 61 -9.24 -8.59 -12.65
C ASP A 61 -10.36 -8.35 -11.63
N ALA A 62 -10.45 -9.20 -10.59
CA ALA A 62 -11.42 -9.04 -9.52
C ALA A 62 -11.08 -7.83 -8.65
N GLY A 63 -9.81 -7.70 -8.25
CA GLY A 63 -9.31 -6.54 -7.53
C GLY A 63 -9.55 -5.24 -8.28
N ALA A 64 -9.23 -5.19 -9.59
CA ALA A 64 -9.47 -4.02 -10.42
C ALA A 64 -10.95 -3.64 -10.50
N ARG A 65 -11.87 -4.60 -10.66
CA ARG A 65 -13.32 -4.35 -10.63
C ARG A 65 -13.78 -3.80 -9.29
N ASN A 66 -13.37 -4.44 -8.20
CA ASN A 66 -13.82 -4.10 -6.86
C ASN A 66 -13.28 -2.73 -6.42
N LEU A 67 -12.00 -2.43 -6.68
CA LEU A 67 -11.42 -1.12 -6.36
C LEU A 67 -11.95 -0.01 -7.26
N THR A 68 -12.29 -0.28 -8.53
CA THR A 68 -12.98 0.70 -9.38
C THR A 68 -14.33 1.12 -8.74
N ARG A 69 -15.09 0.16 -8.19
CA ARG A 69 -16.35 0.43 -7.49
C ARG A 69 -16.14 1.26 -6.21
N LEU A 70 -15.08 0.98 -5.44
CA LEU A 70 -14.71 1.76 -4.25
C LEU A 70 -14.32 3.20 -4.62
N VAL A 71 -13.53 3.37 -5.68
CA VAL A 71 -13.12 4.66 -6.22
C VAL A 71 -14.34 5.49 -6.64
N GLU A 72 -15.27 4.89 -7.37
CA GLU A 72 -16.51 5.58 -7.77
C GLU A 72 -17.37 5.96 -6.57
N LEU A 73 -17.46 5.11 -5.55
CA LEU A 73 -18.15 5.41 -4.29
C LEU A 73 -17.54 6.63 -3.58
N SER A 74 -16.23 6.84 -3.70
CA SER A 74 -15.55 8.01 -3.14
C SER A 74 -15.82 9.33 -3.89
N GLY A 75 -16.48 9.26 -5.05
CA GLY A 75 -16.69 10.41 -5.96
C GLY A 75 -15.47 10.73 -6.85
N ARG A 76 -14.36 10.00 -6.74
CA ARG A 76 -13.15 10.23 -7.57
C ARG A 76 -13.23 9.48 -8.91
N THR A 77 -14.28 9.73 -9.68
CA THR A 77 -14.62 8.98 -10.90
C THR A 77 -13.54 8.98 -11.98
N ASN A 78 -12.58 9.92 -11.94
CA ASN A 78 -11.46 9.99 -12.89
C ASN A 78 -10.21 9.25 -12.44
N LEU A 79 -10.18 8.72 -11.20
CA LEU A 79 -9.03 7.97 -10.71
C LEU A 79 -8.95 6.61 -11.43
N PRO A 80 -7.86 6.35 -12.21
CA PRO A 80 -7.75 5.11 -12.97
C PRO A 80 -7.31 3.94 -12.09
N VAL A 81 -7.76 2.74 -12.47
CA VAL A 81 -7.36 1.47 -11.85
C VAL A 81 -6.86 0.55 -12.96
N PHE A 82 -5.66 -0.01 -12.80
CA PHE A 82 -4.99 -0.85 -13.79
C PHE A 82 -4.68 -2.22 -13.22
N ALA A 83 -5.09 -3.28 -13.92
CA ALA A 83 -4.70 -4.63 -13.58
C ALA A 83 -3.24 -4.90 -14.02
N GLY A 84 -2.47 -5.54 -13.16
CA GLY A 84 -1.14 -6.04 -13.47
C GLY A 84 -1.16 -7.43 -14.10
N ARG A 85 -0.01 -8.07 -14.12
CA ARG A 85 0.09 -9.46 -14.55
C ARG A 85 -0.52 -10.41 -13.51
N PRO A 86 -1.11 -11.55 -13.93
CA PRO A 86 -1.80 -12.49 -13.04
C PRO A 86 -0.85 -13.45 -12.29
N THR A 87 0.46 -13.31 -12.46
CA THR A 87 1.48 -14.19 -11.87
C THR A 87 2.68 -13.39 -11.40
N PRO A 88 3.46 -13.90 -10.44
CA PRO A 88 4.75 -13.29 -10.08
C PRO A 88 5.71 -13.22 -11.26
N LEU A 89 6.77 -12.41 -11.16
CA LEU A 89 7.85 -12.37 -12.18
C LEU A 89 8.61 -13.69 -12.23
N LYS A 90 8.85 -14.29 -11.07
CA LYS A 90 9.46 -15.62 -10.96
C LYS A 90 8.72 -16.49 -9.97
N GLY A 91 8.72 -17.81 -10.26
CA GLY A 91 8.05 -18.78 -9.41
C GLY A 91 6.54 -18.85 -9.64
N SER A 92 5.85 -19.44 -8.68
CA SER A 92 4.40 -19.67 -8.74
C SER A 92 3.76 -19.61 -7.36
N ALA A 93 4.39 -18.91 -6.41
CA ALA A 93 3.84 -18.73 -5.09
C ALA A 93 2.56 -17.89 -5.18
N GLU A 94 1.54 -18.27 -4.41
CA GLU A 94 0.27 -17.58 -4.36
C GLU A 94 -0.38 -17.73 -2.98
N PHE A 95 -1.27 -16.83 -2.65
CA PHE A 95 -2.07 -16.90 -1.43
C PHE A 95 -3.04 -18.09 -1.45
N PRO A 96 -3.48 -18.60 -0.29
CA PRO A 96 -4.48 -19.66 -0.21
C PRO A 96 -5.74 -19.34 -1.01
N ARG A 97 -6.24 -20.34 -1.73
CA ARG A 97 -7.39 -20.20 -2.63
C ARG A 97 -8.64 -19.63 -1.94
N GLU A 98 -8.84 -20.01 -0.69
CA GLU A 98 -9.98 -19.59 0.13
C GLU A 98 -9.91 -18.09 0.42
N TRP A 99 -8.73 -17.58 0.74
CA TRP A 99 -8.51 -16.14 0.95
C TRP A 99 -8.70 -15.36 -0.34
N ARG A 100 -8.13 -15.87 -1.44
CA ARG A 100 -8.30 -15.27 -2.77
C ARG A 100 -9.76 -15.18 -3.16
N LYS A 101 -10.53 -16.26 -2.93
CA LYS A 101 -11.97 -16.27 -3.23
C LYS A 101 -12.73 -15.24 -2.40
N THR A 102 -12.42 -15.08 -1.13
CA THR A 102 -13.04 -14.07 -0.27
C THR A 102 -12.73 -12.65 -0.76
N SER A 103 -11.49 -12.37 -1.14
CA SER A 103 -11.07 -11.07 -1.68
C SER A 103 -11.69 -10.77 -3.05
N ASP A 104 -11.87 -11.77 -3.90
CA ASP A 104 -12.54 -11.62 -5.20
C ASP A 104 -14.04 -11.32 -5.06
N ASP A 105 -14.72 -12.06 -4.17
CA ASP A 105 -16.18 -12.06 -4.05
C ASP A 105 -16.69 -10.98 -3.09
N LEU A 106 -15.90 -10.56 -2.10
CA LEU A 106 -16.26 -9.62 -1.04
C LEU A 106 -17.64 -9.93 -0.44
N PRO A 107 -17.85 -11.11 0.17
CA PRO A 107 -19.16 -11.55 0.63
C PRO A 107 -19.73 -10.59 1.69
N GLY A 108 -21.00 -10.16 1.46
CA GLY A 108 -21.68 -9.22 2.37
C GLY A 108 -21.28 -7.76 2.22
N VAL A 109 -20.39 -7.41 1.30
CA VAL A 109 -19.96 -6.03 1.06
C VAL A 109 -20.83 -5.37 -0.02
N ALA A 110 -21.50 -4.28 0.33
CA ALA A 110 -22.42 -3.56 -0.54
C ALA A 110 -21.69 -2.46 -1.36
N LEU A 111 -20.84 -2.88 -2.30
CA LEU A 111 -20.27 -1.95 -3.29
C LEU A 111 -21.27 -1.71 -4.43
N PRO A 112 -21.51 -0.45 -4.84
CA PRO A 112 -22.37 -0.15 -5.99
C PRO A 112 -21.77 -0.73 -7.27
N PRO A 113 -22.59 -1.10 -8.27
CA PRO A 113 -22.09 -1.55 -9.56
C PRO A 113 -21.35 -0.42 -10.28
N SER A 114 -20.28 -0.75 -11.01
CA SER A 114 -19.58 0.18 -11.89
C SER A 114 -19.96 -0.07 -13.34
N SER A 115 -20.11 1.00 -14.11
CA SER A 115 -20.25 0.97 -15.57
C SER A 115 -18.92 1.23 -16.30
N ARG A 116 -17.84 1.53 -15.56
CA ARG A 116 -16.53 1.78 -16.17
C ARG A 116 -15.97 0.50 -16.76
N PRO A 117 -15.51 0.53 -18.02
CA PRO A 117 -14.80 -0.59 -18.59
C PRO A 117 -13.43 -0.73 -17.89
N PRO A 118 -12.89 -1.96 -17.78
CA PRO A 118 -11.52 -2.17 -17.34
C PRO A 118 -10.53 -1.36 -18.19
N ALA A 119 -9.47 -0.87 -17.54
CA ALA A 119 -8.39 -0.22 -18.28
C ALA A 119 -7.72 -1.23 -19.23
N ARG A 120 -7.40 -0.78 -20.46
CA ARG A 120 -6.76 -1.65 -21.46
C ARG A 120 -5.27 -1.83 -21.25
N LYS A 121 -4.64 -0.91 -20.54
CA LYS A 121 -3.21 -0.88 -20.28
C LYS A 121 -2.92 -1.72 -19.04
N THR A 122 -1.81 -2.46 -19.04
CA THR A 122 -1.35 -3.15 -17.83
C THR A 122 -0.81 -2.16 -16.79
N ALA A 123 -0.74 -2.57 -15.53
CA ALA A 123 -0.15 -1.77 -14.45
C ALA A 123 1.29 -1.35 -14.77
N ALA A 124 2.13 -2.28 -15.22
CA ALA A 124 3.53 -1.99 -15.57
C ALA A 124 3.65 -1.02 -16.75
N ASP A 125 2.83 -1.19 -17.81
CA ASP A 125 2.82 -0.26 -18.95
C ASP A 125 2.40 1.15 -18.51
N TYR A 126 1.39 1.24 -17.63
CA TYR A 126 0.98 2.53 -17.07
C TYR A 126 2.10 3.17 -16.24
N LEU A 127 2.73 2.41 -15.33
CA LEU A 127 3.83 2.91 -14.51
C LEU A 127 4.97 3.46 -15.36
N ILE A 128 5.39 2.70 -16.39
CA ILE A 128 6.46 3.14 -17.30
C ILE A 128 6.10 4.44 -17.99
N GLU A 129 4.93 4.50 -18.63
CA GLU A 129 4.50 5.68 -19.38
C GLU A 129 4.33 6.89 -18.45
N TYR A 130 3.64 6.70 -17.33
CA TYR A 130 3.37 7.77 -16.38
C TYR A 130 4.65 8.33 -15.75
N LEU A 131 5.55 7.47 -15.29
CA LEU A 131 6.79 7.88 -14.62
C LEU A 131 7.80 8.49 -15.59
N LYS A 132 7.80 8.11 -16.88
CA LYS A 132 8.66 8.76 -17.90
C LYS A 132 8.25 10.20 -18.17
N ASP A 133 6.98 10.52 -18.10
CA ASP A 133 6.45 11.86 -18.39
C ASP A 133 6.45 12.81 -17.19
N GLN A 134 6.80 12.30 -15.99
CA GLN A 134 6.70 13.13 -14.79
C GLN A 134 7.78 14.21 -14.72
N LYS A 135 7.31 15.46 -14.59
CA LYS A 135 8.16 16.61 -14.25
C LYS A 135 8.48 16.69 -12.75
N HIS A 136 7.67 16.02 -11.94
CA HIS A 136 7.79 15.96 -10.47
C HIS A 136 7.83 14.50 -10.03
N ARG A 137 8.51 14.24 -8.92
CA ARG A 137 8.56 12.91 -8.34
C ARG A 137 7.23 12.54 -7.71
N VAL A 138 6.85 11.27 -7.82
CA VAL A 138 5.66 10.68 -7.17
C VAL A 138 6.07 9.82 -5.98
N ARG A 139 5.14 9.58 -5.07
CA ARG A 139 5.26 8.60 -3.99
C ARG A 139 4.51 7.33 -4.39
N ILE A 140 5.04 6.17 -4.05
CA ILE A 140 4.35 4.89 -4.25
C ILE A 140 4.02 4.30 -2.89
N LEU A 141 2.77 3.88 -2.71
CA LEU A 141 2.34 3.04 -1.59
C LEU A 141 2.15 1.63 -2.13
N ALA A 142 3.02 0.71 -1.74
CA ALA A 142 2.98 -0.69 -2.16
C ALA A 142 2.44 -1.54 -1.00
N LEU A 143 1.26 -2.14 -1.20
CA LEU A 143 0.50 -2.88 -0.21
C LEU A 143 0.43 -4.39 -0.52
N GLY A 144 0.89 -4.80 -1.71
CA GLY A 144 0.94 -6.19 -2.16
C GLY A 144 2.32 -6.59 -2.67
N PRO A 145 2.43 -7.75 -3.36
CA PRO A 145 3.66 -8.17 -4.01
C PRO A 145 4.19 -7.13 -4.98
N LEU A 146 5.50 -6.88 -4.97
CA LEU A 146 6.14 -5.78 -5.69
C LEU A 146 6.30 -6.02 -7.20
N THR A 147 5.55 -6.95 -7.76
CA THR A 147 5.63 -7.44 -9.13
C THR A 147 5.49 -6.34 -10.18
N ASN A 148 4.48 -5.46 -10.04
CA ASN A 148 4.22 -4.39 -11.02
C ASN A 148 5.37 -3.38 -11.08
N LEU A 149 5.85 -2.98 -9.90
CA LEU A 149 6.94 -2.02 -9.79
C LEU A 149 8.26 -2.59 -10.29
N ALA A 150 8.56 -3.85 -9.93
CA ALA A 150 9.76 -4.54 -10.40
C ALA A 150 9.73 -4.74 -11.92
N GLU A 151 8.60 -5.13 -12.50
CA GLU A 151 8.44 -5.25 -13.96
C GLU A 151 8.70 -3.90 -14.65
N ALA A 152 8.17 -2.81 -14.09
CA ALA A 152 8.41 -1.47 -14.64
C ALA A 152 9.90 -1.08 -14.56
N LEU A 153 10.56 -1.35 -13.44
CA LEU A 153 11.98 -1.05 -13.23
C LEU A 153 12.91 -1.90 -14.11
N GLU A 154 12.60 -3.19 -14.34
CA GLU A 154 13.38 -4.03 -15.24
C GLU A 154 13.25 -3.58 -16.71
N ARG A 155 12.03 -3.24 -17.13
CA ARG A 155 11.77 -2.83 -18.52
C ARG A 155 12.26 -1.42 -18.83
N GLU A 156 12.22 -0.53 -17.83
CA GLU A 156 12.60 0.88 -17.96
C GLU A 156 13.27 1.40 -16.66
N PRO A 157 14.56 1.13 -16.42
CA PRO A 157 15.22 1.52 -15.18
C PRO A 157 15.22 3.03 -14.90
N SER A 158 15.09 3.86 -15.93
CA SER A 158 15.11 5.32 -15.81
C SER A 158 13.93 5.86 -14.99
N VAL A 159 12.80 5.12 -14.87
CA VAL A 159 11.63 5.52 -14.10
C VAL A 159 11.90 5.65 -12.59
N ALA A 160 12.96 4.98 -12.09
CA ALA A 160 13.39 5.13 -10.71
C ALA A 160 13.64 6.60 -10.31
N GLY A 161 14.14 7.41 -11.25
CA GLY A 161 14.41 8.84 -11.03
C GLY A 161 13.17 9.70 -10.77
N SER A 162 12.00 9.23 -11.18
CA SER A 162 10.70 9.90 -10.99
C SER A 162 9.99 9.50 -9.70
N ILE A 163 10.52 8.54 -8.95
CA ILE A 163 9.94 8.07 -7.70
C ILE A 163 10.67 8.77 -6.54
N GLN A 164 9.92 9.46 -5.70
CA GLN A 164 10.44 10.16 -4.53
C GLN A 164 10.76 9.19 -3.40
N GLU A 165 9.83 8.30 -3.13
CA GLU A 165 9.93 7.22 -2.14
C GLU A 165 8.91 6.12 -2.43
N ILE A 166 9.16 4.94 -1.88
CA ILE A 166 8.21 3.83 -1.84
C ILE A 166 7.95 3.52 -0.37
N VAL A 167 6.68 3.58 0.06
CA VAL A 167 6.23 3.03 1.34
C VAL A 167 5.72 1.62 1.07
N ILE A 168 6.36 0.62 1.68
CA ILE A 168 6.09 -0.80 1.43
C ILE A 168 5.51 -1.41 2.70
N MET A 169 4.33 -2.01 2.63
CA MET A 169 3.90 -3.01 3.60
C MET A 169 4.46 -4.37 3.18
N GLY A 170 5.26 -4.98 4.04
CA GLY A 170 5.83 -6.31 3.77
C GLY A 170 7.04 -6.65 4.62
N GLY A 171 7.37 -7.94 4.65
CA GLY A 171 8.54 -8.45 5.32
C GLY A 171 8.44 -8.63 6.83
N ALA A 172 9.41 -9.36 7.37
CA ALA A 172 9.58 -9.62 8.79
C ALA A 172 11.08 -9.67 9.11
N ILE A 173 11.57 -8.79 10.01
CA ILE A 173 13.01 -8.61 10.26
C ILE A 173 13.42 -9.31 11.56
N GLN A 174 12.80 -8.93 12.69
CA GLN A 174 13.11 -9.44 14.03
C GLN A 174 11.96 -10.27 14.63
N VAL A 175 10.88 -10.45 13.85
CA VAL A 175 9.72 -11.26 14.23
C VAL A 175 9.56 -12.41 13.24
N PRO A 176 8.83 -13.48 13.61
CA PRO A 176 8.46 -14.53 12.66
C PRO A 176 7.66 -13.99 11.49
N GLY A 177 7.74 -14.67 10.34
CA GLY A 177 6.82 -14.46 9.22
C GLY A 177 5.40 -14.96 9.51
N ASN A 178 4.48 -14.71 8.60
CA ASN A 178 3.04 -14.97 8.79
C ASN A 178 2.46 -16.02 7.81
N LEU A 179 3.27 -16.74 7.05
CA LEU A 179 2.78 -17.69 6.04
C LEU A 179 1.91 -18.81 6.61
N GLY A 180 2.12 -19.19 7.87
CA GLY A 180 1.35 -20.25 8.54
C GLY A 180 0.12 -19.74 9.29
N ASP A 181 -0.14 -18.44 9.31
CA ASP A 181 -1.25 -17.86 10.05
C ASP A 181 -2.59 -18.31 9.47
N GLY A 182 -3.59 -18.49 10.33
CA GLY A 182 -4.88 -19.03 9.91
C GLY A 182 -4.88 -20.51 9.50
N GLY A 183 -3.72 -21.18 9.44
CA GLY A 183 -3.60 -22.63 9.22
C GLY A 183 -3.94 -23.15 7.82
N LEU A 184 -4.27 -22.30 6.86
CA LEU A 184 -4.63 -22.71 5.50
C LEU A 184 -3.42 -23.03 4.62
N PHE A 185 -2.25 -22.49 4.96
CA PHE A 185 -1.01 -22.74 4.22
C PHE A 185 -0.01 -23.51 5.10
N GLN A 186 0.24 -24.76 4.72
CA GLN A 186 1.20 -25.60 5.45
C GLN A 186 2.60 -25.40 4.89
N THR A 187 3.49 -24.81 5.68
CA THR A 187 4.87 -24.52 5.28
C THR A 187 5.85 -24.66 6.43
N ASN A 188 7.10 -25.02 6.10
CA ASN A 188 8.23 -24.97 6.99
C ASN A 188 8.92 -23.59 7.00
N ASN A 189 8.60 -22.72 6.04
CA ASN A 189 9.07 -21.34 6.03
C ASN A 189 8.33 -20.53 7.10
N LYS A 190 9.04 -20.15 8.15
CA LYS A 190 8.52 -19.39 9.32
C LYS A 190 9.05 -17.97 9.36
N THR A 191 9.70 -17.52 8.30
CA THR A 191 10.46 -16.27 8.27
C THR A 191 9.96 -15.27 7.25
N ALA A 192 9.25 -15.73 6.22
CA ALA A 192 8.74 -14.85 5.17
C ALA A 192 7.35 -14.28 5.53
N GLU A 193 7.14 -13.05 5.07
CA GLU A 193 5.84 -12.39 5.03
C GLU A 193 5.26 -12.54 3.62
N TRP A 194 3.92 -12.56 3.51
CA TRP A 194 3.20 -12.94 2.31
C TRP A 194 3.53 -12.08 1.08
N ASN A 195 3.56 -10.75 1.19
CA ASN A 195 3.82 -9.86 0.04
C ASN A 195 5.20 -10.09 -0.56
N ILE A 196 6.20 -10.35 0.31
CA ILE A 196 7.56 -10.66 -0.14
C ILE A 196 7.66 -12.09 -0.64
N PHE A 197 6.95 -13.05 -0.01
CA PHE A 197 6.96 -14.47 -0.37
C PHE A 197 6.36 -14.74 -1.74
N VAL A 198 5.32 -14.03 -2.14
CA VAL A 198 4.66 -14.25 -3.45
C VAL A 198 5.60 -13.94 -4.62
N ASP A 199 6.42 -12.89 -4.50
CA ASP A 199 7.42 -12.58 -5.55
C ASP A 199 8.75 -12.06 -4.94
N PRO A 200 9.57 -12.95 -4.36
CA PRO A 200 10.85 -12.55 -3.76
C PRO A 200 11.82 -11.93 -4.75
N TYR A 201 11.73 -12.33 -6.02
CA TYR A 201 12.53 -11.78 -7.10
C TYR A 201 12.17 -10.32 -7.36
N ALA A 202 10.89 -10.01 -7.47
CA ALA A 202 10.42 -8.65 -7.63
C ALA A 202 10.81 -7.77 -6.42
N ALA A 203 10.61 -8.29 -5.21
CA ALA A 203 11.00 -7.59 -4.00
C ALA A 203 12.49 -7.24 -4.01
N ARG A 204 13.36 -8.17 -4.38
CA ARG A 204 14.81 -7.92 -4.45
C ARG A 204 15.16 -6.82 -5.45
N ILE A 205 14.52 -6.78 -6.63
CA ILE A 205 14.73 -5.72 -7.62
C ILE A 205 14.41 -4.35 -7.00
N VAL A 206 13.26 -4.23 -6.31
CA VAL A 206 12.84 -2.96 -5.71
C VAL A 206 13.80 -2.53 -4.60
N PHE A 207 14.22 -3.43 -3.70
CA PHE A 207 15.15 -3.11 -2.63
C PHE A 207 16.54 -2.71 -3.14
N HIS A 208 16.93 -3.15 -4.35
CA HIS A 208 18.20 -2.79 -4.99
C HIS A 208 18.08 -1.60 -5.96
N SER A 209 16.90 -1.00 -6.12
CA SER A 209 16.64 0.09 -7.07
C SER A 209 17.27 1.43 -6.70
N ARG A 210 17.74 1.59 -5.46
CA ARG A 210 18.22 2.85 -4.86
C ARG A 210 17.14 3.93 -4.71
N ILE A 211 15.88 3.59 -4.88
CA ILE A 211 14.76 4.47 -4.54
C ILE A 211 14.67 4.51 -3.01
N PRO A 212 14.44 5.67 -2.37
CA PRO A 212 14.19 5.73 -0.94
C PRO A 212 13.01 4.84 -0.54
N ILE A 213 13.18 3.98 0.47
CA ILE A 213 12.16 3.05 0.95
C ILE A 213 11.86 3.34 2.41
N LEU A 214 10.55 3.43 2.75
CA LEU A 214 10.03 3.22 4.08
C LEU A 214 9.38 1.83 4.11
N LEU A 215 10.03 0.88 4.77
CA LEU A 215 9.48 -0.47 4.97
C LEU A 215 8.65 -0.49 6.26
N VAL A 216 7.41 -0.97 6.18
CA VAL A 216 6.50 -1.19 7.31
C VAL A 216 6.27 -2.71 7.46
N PRO A 217 7.20 -3.42 8.11
CA PRO A 217 7.18 -4.87 8.23
C PRO A 217 6.28 -5.33 9.39
N LEU A 218 6.17 -6.66 9.54
CA LEU A 218 5.46 -7.27 10.67
C LEU A 218 5.99 -6.81 12.04
N ASP A 219 7.24 -6.37 12.13
CA ASP A 219 7.83 -5.79 13.34
C ASP A 219 7.03 -4.61 13.89
N ALA A 220 6.52 -3.75 13.00
CA ALA A 220 5.68 -2.62 13.34
C ALA A 220 4.18 -2.99 13.36
N THR A 221 3.70 -3.72 12.36
CA THR A 221 2.27 -3.99 12.20
C THR A 221 1.71 -4.90 13.30
N ASN A 222 2.51 -5.84 13.81
CA ASN A 222 2.15 -6.69 14.96
C ASN A 222 1.97 -5.90 16.28
N LYS A 223 2.35 -4.62 16.32
CA LYS A 223 2.07 -3.71 17.44
C LYS A 223 0.69 -3.08 17.35
N VAL A 224 0.00 -3.24 16.21
CA VAL A 224 -1.29 -2.60 15.93
C VAL A 224 -2.35 -3.66 15.62
N PRO A 225 -2.78 -4.47 16.62
CA PRO A 225 -3.82 -5.46 16.41
C PRO A 225 -5.16 -4.79 16.10
N ILE A 226 -5.89 -5.39 15.18
CA ILE A 226 -7.30 -5.10 14.92
C ILE A 226 -8.13 -6.10 15.71
N ASP A 227 -8.70 -5.67 16.80
CA ASP A 227 -9.51 -6.48 17.70
C ASP A 227 -11.03 -6.21 17.55
N LEU A 228 -11.86 -6.97 18.27
CA LEU A 228 -13.29 -6.75 18.28
C LEU A 228 -13.70 -5.37 18.82
N ALA A 229 -12.88 -4.74 19.65
CA ALA A 229 -13.14 -3.38 20.10
C ALA A 229 -12.90 -2.36 18.98
N PHE A 230 -11.84 -2.58 18.19
CA PHE A 230 -11.59 -1.76 16.98
C PHE A 230 -12.74 -1.92 15.98
N LEU A 231 -13.16 -3.15 15.69
CA LEU A 231 -14.26 -3.43 14.74
C LEU A 231 -15.55 -2.74 15.17
N ARG A 232 -15.95 -2.87 16.47
CA ARG A 232 -17.14 -2.18 17.01
C ARG A 232 -17.04 -0.67 16.88
N ASP A 233 -15.88 -0.09 17.23
CA ASP A 233 -15.68 1.37 17.14
C ASP A 233 -15.74 1.83 15.68
N PHE A 234 -15.18 1.05 14.76
CA PHE A 234 -15.22 1.38 13.35
C PHE A 234 -16.64 1.32 12.80
N GLN A 235 -17.42 0.28 13.14
CA GLN A 235 -18.84 0.17 12.77
C GLN A 235 -19.68 1.32 13.34
N ALA A 236 -19.37 1.78 14.56
CA ALA A 236 -20.09 2.88 15.19
C ALA A 236 -19.75 4.26 14.61
N HIS A 237 -18.52 4.48 14.18
CA HIS A 237 -18.01 5.79 13.76
C HIS A 237 -17.80 5.92 12.25
N GLY A 238 -17.72 4.83 11.51
CA GLY A 238 -17.56 4.80 10.05
C GLY A 238 -18.86 5.14 9.32
N VAL A 239 -19.40 6.36 9.54
CA VAL A 239 -20.72 6.78 9.02
C VAL A 239 -20.67 7.25 7.56
N SER A 240 -19.50 7.60 7.04
CA SER A 240 -19.34 7.95 5.62
C SER A 240 -19.63 6.75 4.70
N PRO A 241 -19.97 6.95 3.42
CA PRO A 241 -20.12 5.83 2.47
C PRO A 241 -18.91 4.89 2.43
N LEU A 242 -17.70 5.45 2.39
CA LEU A 242 -16.44 4.69 2.42
C LEU A 242 -16.26 3.96 3.76
N GLY A 243 -16.56 4.62 4.88
CA GLY A 243 -16.48 4.02 6.21
C GLY A 243 -17.41 2.82 6.37
N ARG A 244 -18.64 2.90 5.86
CA ARG A 244 -19.58 1.77 5.88
C ARG A 244 -19.08 0.58 5.07
N VAL A 245 -18.58 0.83 3.86
CA VAL A 245 -18.01 -0.25 3.02
C VAL A 245 -16.78 -0.85 3.68
N ALA A 246 -15.85 -0.03 4.17
CA ALA A 246 -14.65 -0.50 4.84
C ALA A 246 -14.98 -1.33 6.10
N ALA A 247 -16.02 -0.94 6.87
CA ALA A 247 -16.47 -1.72 8.03
C ALA A 247 -17.09 -3.08 7.61
N GLN A 248 -17.79 -3.13 6.46
CA GLN A 248 -18.30 -4.40 5.90
C GLN A 248 -17.17 -5.30 5.41
N VAL A 249 -16.14 -4.72 4.78
CA VAL A 249 -14.93 -5.46 4.36
C VAL A 249 -14.23 -6.02 5.59
N LEU A 250 -14.00 -5.22 6.63
CA LEU A 250 -13.37 -5.69 7.87
C LEU A 250 -14.19 -6.80 8.57
N GLU A 251 -15.51 -6.80 8.41
CA GLU A 251 -16.37 -7.86 8.94
C GLU A 251 -16.12 -9.21 8.27
N THR A 252 -15.64 -9.26 7.03
CA THR A 252 -15.28 -10.53 6.35
C THR A 252 -14.14 -11.26 7.07
N ASP A 253 -13.31 -10.52 7.82
CA ASP A 253 -12.17 -11.06 8.59
C ASP A 253 -12.50 -11.31 10.07
N ARG A 254 -13.77 -11.32 10.43
CA ARG A 254 -14.21 -11.51 11.84
C ARG A 254 -13.57 -12.72 12.50
N GLU A 255 -13.41 -13.83 11.79
CA GLU A 255 -12.80 -15.05 12.34
C GLU A 255 -11.32 -14.81 12.70
N SER A 256 -10.58 -14.14 11.83
CA SER A 256 -9.18 -13.76 12.06
C SER A 256 -9.04 -12.77 13.22
N ILE A 257 -9.98 -11.83 13.33
CA ILE A 257 -10.05 -10.85 14.42
C ILE A 257 -10.34 -11.55 15.76
N VAL A 258 -11.28 -12.47 15.80
CA VAL A 258 -11.60 -13.29 16.99
C VAL A 258 -10.42 -14.21 17.34
N GLY A 259 -9.74 -14.75 16.34
CA GLY A 259 -8.54 -15.58 16.50
C GLY A 259 -7.29 -14.82 16.93
N HIS A 260 -7.33 -13.49 17.04
CA HIS A 260 -6.22 -12.60 17.41
C HIS A 260 -5.00 -12.67 16.47
N TYR A 261 -5.23 -12.90 15.17
CA TYR A 261 -4.17 -12.89 14.15
C TYR A 261 -4.46 -11.92 12.99
N PHE A 262 -5.27 -10.87 13.24
CA PHE A 262 -5.51 -9.78 12.29
C PHE A 262 -4.91 -8.47 12.80
N TYR A 263 -4.12 -7.81 11.98
CA TYR A 263 -3.39 -6.60 12.34
C TYR A 263 -3.62 -5.50 11.29
N ALA A 264 -3.27 -4.27 11.62
CA ALA A 264 -3.37 -3.14 10.69
C ALA A 264 -2.17 -3.13 9.73
N TRP A 265 -2.01 -4.16 8.89
CA TRP A 265 -0.88 -4.26 7.96
C TRP A 265 -0.86 -3.05 7.03
N ASP A 266 -1.67 -3.03 6.02
CA ASP A 266 -1.78 -1.96 5.02
C ASP A 266 -2.31 -0.64 5.58
N PRO A 267 -3.31 -0.65 6.50
CA PRO A 267 -3.76 0.58 7.13
C PRO A 267 -2.65 1.33 7.85
N LEU A 268 -1.71 0.63 8.50
CA LEU A 268 -0.56 1.28 9.14
C LEU A 268 0.38 1.91 8.11
N ALA A 269 0.67 1.23 7.00
CA ALA A 269 1.49 1.78 5.92
C ALA A 269 0.85 3.01 5.29
N ALA A 270 -0.47 2.99 5.05
CA ALA A 270 -1.22 4.12 4.53
C ALA A 270 -1.24 5.32 5.53
N VAL A 271 -1.38 5.04 6.83
CA VAL A 271 -1.27 6.09 7.85
C VAL A 271 0.16 6.61 7.93
N ALA A 272 1.19 5.76 7.92
CA ALA A 272 2.59 6.17 7.96
C ALA A 272 3.01 7.02 6.73
N LEU A 273 2.42 6.76 5.57
CA LEU A 273 2.61 7.59 4.37
C LEU A 273 2.22 9.06 4.61
N LEU A 274 1.16 9.33 5.35
CA LEU A 274 0.67 10.68 5.63
C LEU A 274 1.17 11.22 6.99
N HIS A 275 1.42 10.33 7.93
CA HIS A 275 1.75 10.60 9.33
C HIS A 275 2.95 9.73 9.76
N PRO A 276 4.17 10.02 9.25
CA PRO A 276 5.35 9.18 9.51
C PRO A 276 5.70 9.06 11.00
N GLU A 277 5.23 9.97 11.82
CA GLU A 277 5.40 9.94 13.28
C GLU A 277 4.58 8.82 13.98
N VAL A 278 3.76 8.06 13.25
CA VAL A 278 3.02 6.92 13.81
C VAL A 278 3.92 5.69 13.99
N VAL A 279 5.05 5.64 13.30
CA VAL A 279 6.05 4.57 13.40
C VAL A 279 7.38 5.12 13.93
N LYS A 280 8.20 4.22 14.50
CA LYS A 280 9.60 4.50 14.81
C LYS A 280 10.48 3.66 13.90
N SER A 281 11.26 4.30 13.05
CA SER A 281 12.11 3.62 12.08
C SER A 281 13.58 3.62 12.45
N SER A 282 14.31 2.69 11.85
CA SER A 282 15.76 2.58 11.87
C SER A 282 16.28 2.41 10.44
N ARG A 283 17.45 2.95 10.15
CA ARG A 283 18.10 2.77 8.85
C ARG A 283 18.82 1.44 8.81
N LEU A 284 18.36 0.52 7.98
CA LEU A 284 18.91 -0.82 7.84
C LEU A 284 19.23 -1.12 6.37
N HIS A 285 20.15 -2.06 6.15
CA HIS A 285 20.28 -2.71 4.86
C HIS A 285 19.47 -4.00 4.86
N ILE A 286 18.54 -4.08 3.93
CA ILE A 286 17.64 -5.23 3.77
C ILE A 286 17.92 -5.90 2.45
N ASP A 287 18.11 -7.21 2.48
CA ASP A 287 18.13 -8.07 1.28
C ASP A 287 17.04 -9.14 1.39
N ILE A 288 16.71 -9.76 0.25
CA ILE A 288 15.63 -10.74 0.13
C ILE A 288 16.21 -12.07 -0.30
N LEU A 289 15.97 -13.12 0.50
CA LEU A 289 16.34 -14.48 0.12
C LEU A 289 15.33 -15.02 -0.93
N GLN A 290 15.88 -15.62 -1.98
CA GLN A 290 15.06 -16.09 -3.11
C GLN A 290 14.93 -17.62 -3.14
N ASP A 291 15.74 -18.32 -2.35
CA ASP A 291 15.85 -19.77 -2.42
C ASP A 291 15.21 -20.44 -1.19
N ALA A 292 14.58 -21.60 -1.43
CA ALA A 292 14.07 -22.47 -0.38
C ALA A 292 15.19 -22.89 0.61
N PRO A 293 14.88 -23.10 1.91
CA PRO A 293 13.53 -23.10 2.48
C PRO A 293 13.05 -21.76 3.01
N GLU A 294 13.79 -20.68 2.79
CA GLU A 294 13.52 -19.35 3.35
C GLU A 294 13.24 -18.30 2.25
N GLU A 295 12.73 -18.72 1.11
CA GLU A 295 12.34 -17.78 0.04
C GLU A 295 11.35 -16.73 0.56
N GLY A 296 11.60 -15.47 0.23
CA GLY A 296 10.82 -14.32 0.71
C GLY A 296 11.22 -13.81 2.10
N ARG A 297 12.22 -14.42 2.76
CA ARG A 297 12.74 -13.87 4.00
C ARG A 297 13.43 -12.52 3.74
N THR A 298 13.06 -11.51 4.51
CA THR A 298 13.76 -10.23 4.59
C THR A 298 14.87 -10.32 5.64
N VAL A 299 16.12 -10.08 5.21
CA VAL A 299 17.29 -10.20 6.07
C VAL A 299 18.00 -8.87 6.22
N GLN A 300 18.36 -8.53 7.46
CA GLN A 300 19.27 -7.42 7.70
C GLN A 300 20.70 -7.87 7.41
N THR A 301 21.44 -7.09 6.62
CA THR A 301 22.88 -7.29 6.36
C THR A 301 23.70 -6.12 6.88
N PRO A 302 25.04 -6.26 7.04
CA PRO A 302 25.90 -5.21 7.57
C PRO A 302 26.25 -4.11 6.57
N ASP A 303 25.66 -4.14 5.38
CA ASP A 303 25.94 -3.16 4.31
C ASP A 303 25.36 -1.77 4.61
N SER A 304 25.69 -0.80 3.76
CA SER A 304 25.14 0.56 3.88
C SER A 304 23.61 0.53 3.76
N PRO A 305 22.86 1.23 4.64
CA PRO A 305 21.41 1.20 4.66
C PRO A 305 20.77 1.53 3.31
N ASN A 306 19.79 0.73 2.90
CA ASN A 306 18.96 0.94 1.72
C ASN A 306 17.49 1.23 2.03
N ALA A 307 17.08 1.11 3.29
CA ALA A 307 15.72 1.37 3.73
C ALA A 307 15.66 2.02 5.13
N GLU A 308 14.65 2.85 5.34
CA GLU A 308 14.11 3.16 6.65
C GLU A 308 13.13 2.04 7.00
N VAL A 309 13.31 1.35 8.12
CA VAL A 309 12.51 0.19 8.52
C VAL A 309 11.77 0.53 9.81
N ALA A 310 10.44 0.49 9.77
CA ALA A 310 9.60 0.69 10.94
C ALA A 310 9.72 -0.50 11.89
N MET A 311 10.31 -0.27 13.07
CA MET A 311 10.54 -1.31 14.09
C MET A 311 9.51 -1.27 15.22
N ASP A 312 8.71 -0.19 15.30
CA ASP A 312 7.69 0.00 16.33
C ASP A 312 6.60 0.93 15.80
N ALA A 313 5.39 0.84 16.37
CA ALA A 313 4.25 1.68 15.99
C ALA A 313 3.42 2.12 17.22
N ASP A 314 2.89 3.33 17.16
CA ASP A 314 1.95 3.87 18.16
C ASP A 314 0.51 3.47 17.79
N ALA A 315 0.04 2.34 18.32
CA ALA A 315 -1.29 1.81 18.06
C ALA A 315 -2.43 2.77 18.47
N ALA A 316 -2.25 3.53 19.54
CA ALA A 316 -3.28 4.48 20.00
C ALA A 316 -3.39 5.66 19.04
N ARG A 317 -2.25 6.20 18.59
CA ARG A 317 -2.20 7.26 17.60
C ARG A 317 -2.76 6.79 16.26
N PHE A 318 -2.34 5.60 15.79
CA PHE A 318 -2.90 4.97 14.58
C PHE A 318 -4.42 4.90 14.66
N ARG A 319 -4.98 4.27 15.71
CA ARG A 319 -6.42 4.13 15.89
C ARG A 319 -7.15 5.48 15.82
N LYS A 320 -6.62 6.50 16.50
CA LYS A 320 -7.21 7.83 16.49
C LYS A 320 -7.23 8.44 15.07
N ILE A 321 -6.10 8.42 14.36
CA ILE A 321 -5.97 8.99 13.01
C ILE A 321 -6.90 8.24 12.06
N PHE A 322 -6.82 6.91 12.06
CA PHE A 322 -7.56 6.05 11.14
C PHE A 322 -9.09 6.23 11.31
N LEU A 323 -9.61 6.14 12.53
CA LEU A 323 -11.04 6.26 12.78
C LEU A 323 -11.58 7.68 12.51
N GLN A 324 -10.75 8.72 12.65
CA GLN A 324 -11.17 10.10 12.34
C GLN A 324 -11.45 10.34 10.86
N ALA A 325 -10.80 9.61 9.97
CA ALA A 325 -10.96 9.78 8.53
C ALA A 325 -12.35 9.39 8.00
N PHE A 326 -13.13 8.61 8.76
CA PHE A 326 -14.42 8.07 8.34
C PHE A 326 -15.63 8.70 9.03
N LYS A 327 -15.44 9.73 9.83
CA LYS A 327 -16.52 10.45 10.53
C LYS A 327 -17.36 11.34 9.63
#